data_817d4022205d4e0f97b07f8ecf31f5f4
#
_entry.id   817d4022205d4e0f97b07f8ecf31f5f4
#
_cell.length_a   1.000
_cell.length_b   1.000
_cell.length_c   1.000
_cell.angle_alpha   90.00
_cell.angle_beta   90.00
_cell.angle_gamma   90.00
#
_symmetry.space_group_name_H-M   'P 1'
#
loop_
_entity.id
_entity.type
_entity.pdbx_description
1 polymer ?
#
loop_
_entity_poly.entity_id
_entity_poly.type
_entity_poly.pdbx_seq_one_letter_code
_entity_poly.pdbx_strand_id
1 'polypeptide(L)'
;VSSPAVAEMEKILENTYRNVNIGLVNELAILCDRMGIDIWEVIDAAKTKPYGFTAFYPGPGLGGHCIPLDPYYLSWKAREYGFHTSMIESSMMINDRMPEYCVDRAARVLNRSAKAMNGARVLVLGVAYKQDIDDYRESPALRVIEHLESRGANVQYFDPWVKKYTYKGCSKESIPELTEEILNSADLVMIPCMHSNVDYEFVQKHACAILDTKNAPDKIRTCDTGRRR
;
A
#
# COMPACT_ATOMS: atom_id res chain seq x y z
N VAL A 1 10.92 -28.14 18.46
CA VAL A 1 10.69 -27.18 19.56
C VAL A 1 10.23 -27.92 20.82
N SER A 2 10.48 -27.32 21.99
CA SER A 2 10.29 -27.99 23.29
C SER A 2 8.85 -27.99 23.78
N SER A 3 8.00 -27.11 23.28
CA SER A 3 6.59 -27.02 23.69
C SER A 3 5.71 -26.36 22.63
N PRO A 4 4.37 -26.56 22.66
CA PRO A 4 3.44 -25.82 21.80
C PRO A 4 3.56 -24.30 21.92
N ALA A 5 3.75 -23.78 23.13
CA ALA A 5 3.92 -22.34 23.38
C ALA A 5 5.15 -21.76 22.67
N VAL A 6 6.25 -22.52 22.57
CA VAL A 6 7.43 -22.11 21.80
C VAL A 6 7.14 -22.07 20.30
N ALA A 7 6.39 -23.06 19.78
CA ALA A 7 6.01 -23.09 18.38
C ALA A 7 5.06 -21.93 18.00
N GLU A 8 4.11 -21.62 18.88
CA GLU A 8 3.20 -20.48 18.70
C GLU A 8 3.97 -19.14 18.71
N MET A 9 4.87 -18.97 19.68
CA MET A 9 5.67 -17.76 19.79
C MET A 9 6.64 -17.61 18.61
N GLU A 10 7.21 -18.68 18.09
CA GLU A 10 8.06 -18.66 16.90
C GLU A 10 7.30 -18.10 15.71
N LYS A 11 6.08 -18.58 15.44
CA LYS A 11 5.25 -18.09 14.35
C LYS A 11 4.85 -16.62 14.51
N ILE A 12 4.47 -16.24 15.74
CA ILE A 12 4.14 -14.85 16.06
C ILE A 12 5.37 -13.94 15.89
N LEU A 13 6.56 -14.40 16.30
CA LEU A 13 7.81 -13.66 16.11
C LEU A 13 8.10 -13.39 14.64
N GLU A 14 7.97 -14.38 13.74
CA GLU A 14 8.16 -14.20 12.30
C GLU A 14 7.23 -13.13 11.71
N ASN A 15 5.95 -13.16 12.08
CA ASN A 15 4.97 -12.22 11.56
C ASN A 15 5.16 -10.81 12.17
N THR A 16 5.50 -10.74 13.46
CA THR A 16 5.82 -9.49 14.14
C THR A 16 7.10 -8.86 13.58
N TYR A 17 8.13 -9.65 13.29
CA TYR A 17 9.35 -9.18 12.64
C TYR A 17 9.03 -8.50 11.30
N ARG A 18 8.18 -9.11 10.48
CA ARG A 18 7.75 -8.48 9.22
C ARG A 18 6.96 -7.20 9.46
N ASN A 19 6.01 -7.21 10.40
CA ASN A 19 5.18 -6.05 10.72
C ASN A 19 6.05 -4.86 11.16
N VAL A 20 6.99 -5.07 12.09
CA VAL A 20 7.88 -4.03 12.63
C VAL A 20 8.78 -3.46 11.53
N ASN A 21 9.39 -4.32 10.70
CA ASN A 21 10.28 -3.85 9.64
C ASN A 21 9.53 -3.12 8.52
N ILE A 22 8.30 -3.55 8.18
CA ILE A 22 7.46 -2.81 7.23
C ILE A 22 7.03 -1.47 7.84
N GLY A 23 6.69 -1.43 9.15
CA GLY A 23 6.41 -0.18 9.86
C GLY A 23 7.58 0.80 9.78
N LEU A 24 8.79 0.32 10.03
CA LEU A 24 10.02 1.12 9.93
C LEU A 24 10.19 1.71 8.52
N VAL A 25 10.10 0.91 7.47
CA VAL A 25 10.28 1.43 6.09
C VAL A 25 9.13 2.32 5.65
N ASN A 26 7.91 2.12 6.15
CA ASN A 26 6.78 3.01 5.92
C ASN A 26 6.99 4.38 6.60
N GLU A 27 7.47 4.40 7.84
CA GLU A 27 7.83 5.63 8.53
C GLU A 27 8.95 6.39 7.80
N LEU A 28 10.00 5.67 7.38
CA LEU A 28 11.08 6.25 6.59
C LEU A 28 10.60 6.75 5.22
N ALA A 29 9.63 6.08 4.59
CA ALA A 29 9.05 6.55 3.34
C ALA A 29 8.34 7.90 3.50
N ILE A 30 7.61 8.07 4.62
CA ILE A 30 6.97 9.36 4.96
C ILE A 30 8.03 10.45 5.20
N LEU A 31 9.10 10.12 5.92
CA LEU A 31 10.19 11.06 6.18
C LEU A 31 10.94 11.43 4.89
N CYS A 32 11.29 10.44 4.08
CA CYS A 32 11.97 10.65 2.79
C CYS A 32 11.14 11.50 1.83
N ASP A 33 9.82 11.29 1.77
CA ASP A 33 8.90 12.13 0.98
C ASP A 33 8.99 13.60 1.40
N ARG A 34 9.05 13.90 2.71
CA ARG A 34 9.20 15.27 3.23
C ARG A 34 10.58 15.87 2.94
N MET A 35 11.61 15.02 2.90
CA MET A 35 12.99 15.44 2.62
C MET A 35 13.29 15.52 1.12
N GLY A 36 12.39 15.06 0.25
CA GLY A 36 12.63 14.97 -1.20
C GLY A 36 13.63 13.86 -1.58
N ILE A 37 13.73 12.82 -0.77
CA ILE A 37 14.60 11.65 -0.98
C ILE A 37 13.76 10.49 -1.53
N ASP A 38 14.32 9.74 -2.48
CA ASP A 38 13.69 8.53 -3.01
C ASP A 38 13.98 7.35 -2.08
N ILE A 39 12.95 6.90 -1.34
CA ILE A 39 13.07 5.75 -0.41
C ILE A 39 13.45 4.45 -1.13
N TRP A 40 13.05 4.28 -2.39
CA TRP A 40 13.37 3.07 -3.16
C TRP A 40 14.86 2.99 -3.46
N GLU A 41 15.47 4.11 -3.87
CA GLU A 41 16.91 4.22 -4.06
C GLU A 41 17.68 3.96 -2.76
N VAL A 42 17.18 4.46 -1.63
CA VAL A 42 17.77 4.19 -0.30
C VAL A 42 17.75 2.71 0.03
N ILE A 43 16.61 2.02 -0.18
CA ILE A 43 16.49 0.59 0.09
C ILE A 43 17.37 -0.22 -0.87
N ASP A 44 17.41 0.14 -2.15
CA ASP A 44 18.22 -0.52 -3.16
C ASP A 44 19.70 -0.40 -2.86
N ALA A 45 20.16 0.76 -2.39
CA ALA A 45 21.53 0.93 -1.92
C ALA A 45 21.81 0.10 -0.65
N ALA A 46 20.90 0.10 0.33
CA ALA A 46 21.06 -0.63 1.58
C ALA A 46 21.12 -2.15 1.37
N LYS A 47 20.30 -2.70 0.46
CA LYS A 47 20.25 -4.15 0.18
C LYS A 47 21.53 -4.71 -0.48
N THR A 48 22.44 -3.84 -0.95
CA THR A 48 23.75 -4.28 -1.45
C THR A 48 24.66 -4.82 -0.34
N LYS A 49 24.32 -4.58 0.94
CA LYS A 49 25.06 -5.13 2.07
C LYS A 49 24.93 -6.66 2.09
N PRO A 50 26.04 -7.41 2.16
CA PRO A 50 26.00 -8.87 2.13
C PRO A 50 25.43 -9.50 3.41
N TYR A 51 25.33 -8.73 4.50
CA TYR A 51 24.82 -9.19 5.80
C TYR A 51 24.24 -8.02 6.61
N GLY A 52 23.41 -8.35 7.61
CA GLY A 52 22.90 -7.38 8.58
C GLY A 52 21.78 -6.49 8.06
N PHE A 53 21.34 -6.65 6.82
CA PHE A 53 20.20 -5.93 6.26
C PHE A 53 19.29 -6.86 5.45
N THR A 54 18.01 -6.91 5.81
CA THR A 54 16.96 -7.56 5.03
C THR A 54 16.06 -6.47 4.45
N ALA A 55 15.93 -6.43 3.13
CA ALA A 55 15.13 -5.43 2.46
C ALA A 55 13.63 -5.66 2.72
N PHE A 56 12.96 -4.64 3.24
CA PHE A 56 11.51 -4.50 3.28
C PHE A 56 11.13 -3.28 2.46
N TYR A 57 9.91 -3.27 1.93
CA TYR A 57 9.47 -2.23 1.01
C TYR A 57 8.22 -1.52 1.56
N PRO A 58 8.13 -0.19 1.39
CA PRO A 58 6.95 0.56 1.81
C PRO A 58 5.75 0.22 0.92
N GLY A 59 4.57 0.57 1.42
CA GLY A 59 3.32 0.38 0.69
C GLY A 59 2.14 1.07 1.36
N PRO A 60 0.93 0.89 0.81
CA PRO A 60 -0.27 1.55 1.32
C PRO A 60 -0.81 0.94 2.63
N GLY A 61 -0.03 0.12 3.29
CA GLY A 61 -0.39 -0.60 4.52
C GLY A 61 -0.12 -2.09 4.42
N LEU A 62 -0.51 -2.83 5.46
CA LEU A 62 -0.40 -4.28 5.53
C LEU A 62 -1.70 -4.94 5.07
N GLY A 63 -1.56 -6.04 4.34
CA GLY A 63 -2.65 -6.89 3.92
C GLY A 63 -2.41 -8.35 4.29
N GLY A 64 -3.44 -9.17 4.06
CA GLY A 64 -3.44 -10.59 4.42
C GLY A 64 -3.85 -10.81 5.88
N HIS A 65 -3.86 -12.09 6.30
CA HIS A 65 -4.47 -12.48 7.57
C HIS A 65 -3.52 -12.37 8.76
N CYS A 66 -2.28 -12.85 8.62
CA CYS A 66 -1.40 -13.06 9.77
C CYS A 66 -0.61 -11.79 10.15
N ILE A 67 0.04 -11.13 9.17
CA ILE A 67 0.95 -10.02 9.46
C ILE A 67 0.26 -8.83 10.13
N PRO A 68 -0.95 -8.41 9.73
CA PRO A 68 -1.65 -7.34 10.43
C PRO A 68 -2.29 -7.77 11.76
N LEU A 69 -2.67 -9.06 11.96
CA LEU A 69 -3.47 -9.49 13.11
C LEU A 69 -2.65 -10.10 14.25
N ASP A 70 -1.65 -10.95 13.96
CA ASP A 70 -0.90 -11.66 15.01
C ASP A 70 -0.22 -10.72 16.01
N PRO A 71 0.36 -9.56 15.60
CA PRO A 71 0.92 -8.61 16.55
C PRO A 71 -0.13 -8.00 17.51
N TYR A 72 -1.39 -7.84 17.06
CA TYR A 72 -2.47 -7.39 17.94
C TYR A 72 -2.80 -8.42 19.02
N TYR A 73 -2.88 -9.70 18.63
CA TYR A 73 -3.08 -10.79 19.59
C TYR A 73 -1.95 -10.86 20.61
N LEU A 74 -0.70 -10.73 20.16
CA LEU A 74 0.45 -10.70 21.05
C LEU A 74 0.40 -9.51 22.00
N SER A 75 0.10 -8.31 21.50
CA SER A 75 -0.02 -7.10 22.33
C SER A 75 -1.15 -7.21 23.35
N TRP A 76 -2.28 -7.79 22.94
CA TRP A 76 -3.39 -8.05 23.86
C TRP A 76 -2.99 -9.06 24.95
N LYS A 77 -2.36 -10.18 24.56
CA LYS A 77 -1.93 -11.24 25.49
C LYS A 77 -0.86 -10.76 26.47
N ALA A 78 0.06 -9.91 26.01
CA ALA A 78 1.13 -9.37 26.84
C ALA A 78 0.61 -8.62 28.09
N ARG A 79 -0.58 -8.00 27.98
CA ARG A 79 -1.21 -7.29 29.10
C ARG A 79 -1.57 -8.18 30.27
N GLU A 80 -1.87 -9.46 30.02
CA GLU A 80 -2.11 -10.44 31.09
C GLU A 80 -0.85 -10.69 31.94
N TYR A 81 0.33 -10.41 31.37
CA TYR A 81 1.63 -10.50 32.04
C TYR A 81 2.16 -9.15 32.55
N GLY A 82 1.31 -8.12 32.55
CA GLY A 82 1.70 -6.77 32.95
C GLY A 82 2.72 -6.11 32.02
N PHE A 83 2.79 -6.53 30.74
CA PHE A 83 3.78 -6.07 29.78
C PHE A 83 3.15 -5.26 28.63
N HIS A 84 3.86 -4.21 28.20
CA HIS A 84 3.47 -3.33 27.11
C HIS A 84 4.42 -3.52 25.91
N THR A 85 3.88 -3.88 24.76
CA THR A 85 4.66 -4.14 23.55
C THR A 85 4.83 -2.87 22.71
N SER A 86 5.49 -1.84 23.26
CA SER A 86 5.54 -0.49 22.70
C SER A 86 6.02 -0.43 21.24
N MET A 87 7.07 -1.18 20.89
CA MET A 87 7.61 -1.24 19.52
C MET A 87 6.57 -1.84 18.54
N ILE A 88 5.91 -2.91 18.96
CA ILE A 88 4.90 -3.60 18.13
C ILE A 88 3.70 -2.67 17.93
N GLU A 89 3.19 -2.07 18.99
CA GLU A 89 2.04 -1.16 18.93
C GLU A 89 2.34 0.07 18.08
N SER A 90 3.54 0.64 18.20
CA SER A 90 3.97 1.76 17.35
C SER A 90 4.02 1.37 15.86
N SER A 91 4.58 0.20 15.55
CA SER A 91 4.66 -0.25 14.15
C SER A 91 3.27 -0.53 13.55
N MET A 92 2.35 -1.12 14.32
CA MET A 92 0.98 -1.34 13.89
C MET A 92 0.28 0.00 13.58
N MET A 93 0.42 0.99 14.47
CA MET A 93 -0.15 2.32 14.27
C MET A 93 0.38 3.01 13.00
N ILE A 94 1.69 2.88 12.72
CA ILE A 94 2.29 3.43 11.50
C ILE A 94 1.70 2.75 10.26
N ASN A 95 1.67 1.41 10.24
CA ASN A 95 1.14 0.63 9.13
C ASN A 95 -0.35 0.93 8.87
N ASP A 96 -1.14 1.09 9.92
CA ASP A 96 -2.56 1.39 9.83
C ASP A 96 -2.88 2.78 9.27
N ARG A 97 -1.96 3.74 9.40
CA ARG A 97 -2.10 5.09 8.87
C ARG A 97 -1.67 5.22 7.40
N MET A 98 -1.00 4.22 6.85
CA MET A 98 -0.50 4.29 5.48
C MET A 98 -1.58 4.47 4.41
N PRO A 99 -2.78 3.85 4.48
CA PRO A 99 -3.84 4.11 3.50
C PRO A 99 -4.23 5.58 3.45
N GLU A 100 -4.41 6.24 4.61
CA GLU A 100 -4.73 7.65 4.69
C GLU A 100 -3.59 8.53 4.14
N TYR A 101 -2.35 8.22 4.50
CA TYR A 101 -1.17 8.92 3.97
C TYR A 101 -1.09 8.83 2.43
N CYS A 102 -1.40 7.67 1.84
CA CYS A 102 -1.45 7.52 0.40
C CYS A 102 -2.53 8.41 -0.24
N VAL A 103 -3.67 8.57 0.42
CA VAL A 103 -4.75 9.47 -0.05
C VAL A 103 -4.35 10.94 0.09
N ASP A 104 -3.59 11.31 1.13
CA ASP A 104 -3.02 12.67 1.25
C ASP A 104 -2.02 12.95 0.12
N ARG A 105 -1.22 11.96 -0.28
CA ARG A 105 -0.36 12.08 -1.47
C ARG A 105 -1.18 12.22 -2.74
N ALA A 106 -2.26 11.44 -2.91
CA ALA A 106 -3.17 11.56 -4.05
C ALA A 106 -3.77 12.97 -4.15
N ALA A 107 -4.19 13.56 -3.02
CA ALA A 107 -4.68 14.94 -2.99
C ALA A 107 -3.61 15.94 -3.42
N ARG A 108 -2.34 15.76 -3.02
CA ARG A 108 -1.22 16.62 -3.46
C ARG A 108 -0.96 16.52 -4.96
N VAL A 109 -1.07 15.29 -5.53
CA VAL A 109 -0.90 15.08 -6.98
C VAL A 109 -2.02 15.78 -7.75
N LEU A 110 -3.27 15.58 -7.37
CA LEU A 110 -4.43 16.26 -7.98
C LEU A 110 -4.32 17.77 -7.90
N ASN A 111 -3.89 18.30 -6.75
CA ASN A 111 -3.76 19.75 -6.54
C ASN A 111 -2.71 20.40 -7.47
N ARG A 112 -1.68 19.66 -7.92
CA ARG A 112 -0.71 20.16 -8.93
C ARG A 112 -1.37 20.43 -10.28
N SER A 113 -2.45 19.72 -10.59
CA SER A 113 -3.26 19.92 -11.78
C SER A 113 -4.49 20.82 -11.53
N ALA A 114 -4.49 21.58 -10.42
CA ALA A 114 -5.59 22.44 -9.97
C ALA A 114 -6.92 21.68 -9.82
N LYS A 115 -6.88 20.39 -9.44
CA LYS A 115 -8.04 19.55 -9.20
C LYS A 115 -8.21 19.27 -7.71
N ALA A 116 -9.44 19.40 -7.22
CA ALA A 116 -9.79 18.99 -5.87
C ALA A 116 -9.99 17.46 -5.82
N MET A 117 -9.81 16.84 -4.66
CA MET A 117 -10.16 15.44 -4.44
C MET A 117 -11.67 15.21 -4.61
N ASN A 118 -12.49 16.13 -4.12
CA ASN A 118 -13.94 16.07 -4.26
C ASN A 118 -14.31 16.21 -5.75
N GLY A 119 -14.99 15.19 -6.28
CA GLY A 119 -15.37 15.07 -7.67
C GLY A 119 -14.29 14.52 -8.60
N ALA A 120 -13.05 14.31 -8.14
CA ALA A 120 -11.99 13.72 -8.96
C ALA A 120 -12.33 12.29 -9.36
N ARG A 121 -12.02 11.94 -10.62
CA ARG A 121 -12.13 10.57 -11.14
C ARG A 121 -10.82 9.85 -10.88
N VAL A 122 -10.86 8.88 -9.96
CA VAL A 122 -9.67 8.11 -9.57
C VAL A 122 -9.84 6.68 -10.04
N LEU A 123 -8.86 6.18 -10.82
CA LEU A 123 -8.76 4.79 -11.21
C LEU A 123 -7.73 4.08 -10.34
N VAL A 124 -8.17 3.07 -9.60
CA VAL A 124 -7.30 2.25 -8.74
C VAL A 124 -6.92 0.98 -9.47
N LEU A 125 -5.62 0.72 -9.64
CA LEU A 125 -5.10 -0.50 -10.26
C LEU A 125 -4.61 -1.48 -9.19
N GLY A 126 -5.33 -2.62 -9.07
CA GLY A 126 -5.05 -3.68 -8.11
C GLY A 126 -5.70 -3.45 -6.76
N VAL A 127 -6.61 -4.34 -6.38
CA VAL A 127 -7.30 -4.35 -5.08
C VAL A 127 -7.02 -5.62 -4.26
N ALA A 128 -6.30 -6.59 -4.82
CA ALA A 128 -5.81 -7.75 -4.07
C ALA A 128 -4.79 -7.30 -3.00
N TYR A 129 -4.66 -8.08 -1.91
CA TYR A 129 -3.66 -7.76 -0.89
C TYR A 129 -2.22 -8.09 -1.31
N LYS A 130 -2.07 -8.92 -2.34
CA LYS A 130 -0.77 -9.35 -2.88
C LYS A 130 -0.85 -9.48 -4.40
N GLN A 131 0.29 -9.37 -5.06
CA GLN A 131 0.44 -9.54 -6.49
C GLN A 131 -0.04 -10.93 -6.97
N ASP A 132 -0.76 -10.95 -8.09
CA ASP A 132 -1.16 -12.14 -8.86
C ASP A 132 -2.01 -13.17 -8.10
N ILE A 133 -2.89 -12.67 -7.22
CA ILE A 133 -3.89 -13.49 -6.52
C ILE A 133 -5.27 -12.82 -6.55
N ASP A 134 -6.31 -13.60 -6.32
CA ASP A 134 -7.71 -13.17 -6.27
C ASP A 134 -8.23 -12.86 -4.85
N ASP A 135 -7.32 -12.79 -3.86
CA ASP A 135 -7.69 -12.52 -2.47
C ASP A 135 -7.56 -11.03 -2.13
N TYR A 136 -8.68 -10.41 -1.85
CA TYR A 136 -8.78 -8.99 -1.44
C TYR A 136 -9.05 -8.80 0.05
N ARG A 137 -9.17 -9.88 0.83
CA ARG A 137 -9.43 -9.79 2.27
C ARG A 137 -8.29 -9.05 2.97
N GLU A 138 -8.66 -8.11 3.85
CA GLU A 138 -7.71 -7.26 4.55
C GLU A 138 -6.74 -6.49 3.61
N SER A 139 -7.14 -6.28 2.35
CA SER A 139 -6.30 -5.50 1.44
C SER A 139 -6.27 -4.02 1.84
N PRO A 140 -5.08 -3.42 1.98
CA PRO A 140 -4.97 -1.99 2.24
C PRO A 140 -5.51 -1.13 1.09
N ALA A 141 -5.60 -1.68 -0.13
CA ALA A 141 -6.20 -0.99 -1.27
C ALA A 141 -7.69 -0.66 -1.04
N LEU A 142 -8.42 -1.53 -0.34
CA LEU A 142 -9.84 -1.27 -0.01
C LEU A 142 -9.97 -0.11 0.97
N ARG A 143 -9.06 0.01 1.95
CA ARG A 143 -9.01 1.15 2.88
C ARG A 143 -8.64 2.45 2.14
N VAL A 144 -7.73 2.36 1.16
CA VAL A 144 -7.42 3.50 0.28
C VAL A 144 -8.65 3.96 -0.49
N ILE A 145 -9.40 3.04 -1.10
CA ILE A 145 -10.64 3.36 -1.82
C ILE A 145 -11.66 4.01 -0.88
N GLU A 146 -11.87 3.45 0.31
CA GLU A 146 -12.76 4.02 1.33
C GLU A 146 -12.38 5.47 1.67
N HIS A 147 -11.08 5.75 1.89
CA HIS A 147 -10.60 7.09 2.19
C HIS A 147 -10.73 8.05 0.98
N LEU A 148 -10.51 7.59 -0.24
CA LEU A 148 -10.73 8.38 -1.45
C LEU A 148 -12.20 8.79 -1.58
N GLU A 149 -13.12 7.83 -1.42
CA GLU A 149 -14.57 8.06 -1.51
C GLU A 149 -15.11 8.94 -0.38
N SER A 150 -14.59 8.75 0.84
CA SER A 150 -14.97 9.61 1.99
C SER A 150 -14.59 11.08 1.78
N ARG A 151 -13.58 11.34 0.92
CA ARG A 151 -13.15 12.69 0.50
C ARG A 151 -13.85 13.16 -0.79
N GLY A 152 -14.84 12.43 -1.27
CA GLY A 152 -15.69 12.79 -2.41
C GLY A 152 -15.12 12.42 -3.79
N ALA A 153 -14.09 11.57 -3.87
CA ALA A 153 -13.60 11.08 -5.17
C ALA A 153 -14.57 10.06 -5.77
N ASN A 154 -14.66 10.06 -7.09
CA ASN A 154 -15.36 9.05 -7.88
C ASN A 154 -14.38 7.94 -8.23
N VAL A 155 -14.45 6.80 -7.52
CA VAL A 155 -13.47 5.73 -7.63
C VAL A 155 -14.00 4.57 -8.46
N GLN A 156 -13.25 4.24 -9.52
CA GLN A 156 -13.33 2.98 -10.25
C GLN A 156 -12.08 2.16 -9.97
N TYR A 157 -12.13 0.84 -10.19
CA TYR A 157 -10.94 0.02 -10.09
C TYR A 157 -10.84 -0.97 -11.25
N PHE A 158 -9.60 -1.35 -11.53
CA PHE A 158 -9.27 -2.46 -12.40
C PHE A 158 -8.40 -3.45 -11.64
N ASP A 159 -8.80 -4.71 -11.67
CA ASP A 159 -7.99 -5.81 -11.15
C ASP A 159 -8.22 -7.04 -12.03
N PRO A 160 -7.16 -7.63 -12.60
CA PRO A 160 -7.29 -8.78 -13.48
C PRO A 160 -7.74 -10.05 -12.75
N TRP A 161 -7.53 -10.13 -11.42
CA TRP A 161 -7.84 -11.29 -10.59
C TRP A 161 -9.12 -11.08 -9.78
N VAL A 162 -9.33 -9.90 -9.21
CA VAL A 162 -10.49 -9.57 -8.38
C VAL A 162 -11.54 -8.85 -9.23
N LYS A 163 -12.44 -9.63 -9.84
CA LYS A 163 -13.50 -9.06 -10.70
C LYS A 163 -14.60 -8.34 -9.91
N LYS A 164 -14.81 -8.75 -8.67
CA LYS A 164 -15.77 -8.14 -7.76
C LYS A 164 -15.28 -8.30 -6.33
N TYR A 165 -15.50 -7.26 -5.53
CA TYR A 165 -15.32 -7.35 -4.08
C TYR A 165 -16.53 -6.81 -3.33
N THR A 166 -16.65 -7.23 -2.06
CA THR A 166 -17.59 -6.65 -1.10
C THR A 166 -16.83 -6.24 0.16
N TYR A 167 -16.92 -4.97 0.52
CA TYR A 167 -16.23 -4.41 1.68
C TYR A 167 -17.18 -3.50 2.45
N LYS A 168 -17.35 -3.74 3.76
CA LYS A 168 -18.25 -2.99 4.66
C LYS A 168 -19.67 -2.78 4.08
N GLY A 169 -20.21 -3.80 3.43
CA GLY A 169 -21.55 -3.78 2.84
C GLY A 169 -21.65 -3.11 1.46
N CYS A 170 -20.57 -2.51 0.96
CA CYS A 170 -20.50 -1.96 -0.39
C CYS A 170 -19.86 -2.96 -1.35
N SER A 171 -20.51 -3.23 -2.49
CA SER A 171 -19.98 -4.08 -3.55
C SER A 171 -19.55 -3.24 -4.74
N LYS A 172 -18.37 -3.55 -5.30
CA LYS A 172 -17.87 -2.93 -6.53
C LYS A 172 -17.40 -3.99 -7.51
N GLU A 173 -17.50 -3.69 -8.79
CA GLU A 173 -17.03 -4.52 -9.89
C GLU A 173 -15.86 -3.85 -10.59
N SER A 174 -14.87 -4.66 -10.97
CA SER A 174 -13.73 -4.23 -11.79
C SER A 174 -14.22 -3.79 -13.16
N ILE A 175 -13.68 -2.70 -13.69
CA ILE A 175 -13.85 -2.42 -15.10
C ILE A 175 -13.30 -3.60 -15.93
N PRO A 176 -13.89 -3.92 -17.10
CA PRO A 176 -13.54 -5.15 -17.83
C PRO A 176 -12.12 -5.13 -18.39
N GLU A 177 -11.66 -3.96 -18.86
CA GLU A 177 -10.35 -3.76 -19.47
C GLU A 177 -9.83 -2.34 -19.29
N LEU A 178 -8.51 -2.16 -19.42
CA LEU A 178 -7.86 -0.85 -19.44
C LEU A 178 -7.78 -0.35 -20.88
N THR A 179 -8.57 0.67 -21.20
CA THR A 179 -8.54 1.34 -22.51
C THR A 179 -7.86 2.71 -22.39
N GLU A 180 -7.37 3.22 -23.50
CA GLU A 180 -6.83 4.58 -23.59
C GLU A 180 -7.86 5.62 -23.11
N GLU A 181 -9.13 5.46 -23.50
CA GLU A 181 -10.21 6.36 -23.13
C GLU A 181 -10.41 6.40 -21.59
N ILE A 182 -10.41 5.24 -20.95
CA ILE A 182 -10.56 5.14 -19.50
C ILE A 182 -9.37 5.80 -18.79
N LEU A 183 -8.13 5.52 -19.23
CA LEU A 183 -6.93 6.12 -18.65
C LEU A 183 -6.88 7.63 -18.83
N ASN A 184 -7.19 8.12 -20.02
CA ASN A 184 -7.26 9.57 -20.33
C ASN A 184 -8.40 10.26 -19.56
N SER A 185 -9.49 9.56 -19.28
CA SER A 185 -10.62 10.11 -18.54
C SER A 185 -10.34 10.23 -17.03
N ALA A 186 -9.43 9.44 -16.48
CA ALA A 186 -9.08 9.48 -15.08
C ALA A 186 -8.22 10.72 -14.74
N ASP A 187 -8.58 11.42 -13.67
CA ASP A 187 -7.78 12.55 -13.16
C ASP A 187 -6.54 12.08 -12.41
N LEU A 188 -6.60 10.85 -11.88
CA LEU A 188 -5.49 10.17 -11.22
C LEU A 188 -5.62 8.65 -11.38
N VAL A 189 -4.52 8.01 -11.73
CA VAL A 189 -4.36 6.55 -11.62
C VAL A 189 -3.53 6.25 -10.37
N MET A 190 -4.02 5.37 -9.50
CA MET A 190 -3.34 4.98 -8.27
C MET A 190 -3.05 3.49 -8.27
N ILE A 191 -1.82 3.10 -7.89
CA ILE A 191 -1.35 1.71 -7.92
C ILE A 191 -1.03 1.22 -6.51
N PRO A 192 -2.02 0.72 -5.74
CA PRO A 192 -1.79 0.16 -4.41
C PRO A 192 -1.33 -1.31 -4.44
N CYS A 193 -1.64 -2.04 -5.51
CA CYS A 193 -1.17 -3.41 -5.74
C CYS A 193 -0.82 -3.59 -7.21
N MET A 194 0.38 -4.13 -7.49
CA MET A 194 0.77 -4.46 -8.86
C MET A 194 0.35 -5.89 -9.21
N HIS A 195 0.07 -6.12 -10.50
CA HIS A 195 -0.10 -7.44 -11.08
C HIS A 195 0.77 -7.60 -12.33
N SER A 196 1.35 -8.79 -12.53
CA SER A 196 2.29 -9.06 -13.61
C SER A 196 1.66 -8.98 -15.01
N ASN A 197 0.35 -9.18 -15.11
CA ASN A 197 -0.42 -9.16 -16.35
C ASN A 197 -1.06 -7.80 -16.68
N VAL A 198 -0.64 -6.72 -16.00
CA VAL A 198 -1.03 -5.34 -16.32
C VAL A 198 0.08 -4.67 -17.11
N ASP A 199 -0.27 -4.07 -18.24
CA ASP A 199 0.66 -3.28 -19.06
C ASP A 199 0.84 -1.87 -18.46
N TYR A 200 1.85 -1.73 -17.60
CA TYR A 200 2.15 -0.45 -16.96
C TYR A 200 2.80 0.57 -17.90
N GLU A 201 3.41 0.15 -19.03
CA GLU A 201 3.91 1.07 -20.06
C GLU A 201 2.73 1.76 -20.74
N PHE A 202 1.69 0.99 -21.06
CA PHE A 202 0.44 1.52 -21.58
C PHE A 202 -0.24 2.49 -20.60
N VAL A 203 -0.29 2.13 -19.31
CA VAL A 203 -0.82 3.01 -18.25
C VAL A 203 -0.03 4.32 -18.21
N GLN A 204 1.31 4.27 -18.21
CA GLN A 204 2.15 5.46 -18.15
C GLN A 204 1.97 6.36 -19.37
N LYS A 205 1.76 5.78 -20.53
CA LYS A 205 1.60 6.52 -21.78
C LYS A 205 0.29 7.31 -21.82
N HIS A 206 -0.78 6.78 -21.23
CA HIS A 206 -2.14 7.32 -21.39
C HIS A 206 -2.73 7.95 -20.12
N ALA A 207 -2.17 7.71 -18.94
CA ALA A 207 -2.66 8.32 -17.71
C ALA A 207 -2.20 9.79 -17.57
N CYS A 208 -3.12 10.68 -17.20
CA CYS A 208 -2.83 12.10 -16.95
C CYS A 208 -1.92 12.31 -15.72
N ALA A 209 -2.14 11.55 -14.66
CA ALA A 209 -1.33 11.55 -13.45
C ALA A 209 -1.31 10.14 -12.85
N ILE A 210 -0.19 9.76 -12.25
CA ILE A 210 -0.02 8.45 -11.61
C ILE A 210 0.54 8.64 -10.20
N LEU A 211 -0.05 7.96 -9.23
CA LEU A 211 0.51 7.75 -7.91
C LEU A 211 0.82 6.26 -7.73
N ASP A 212 2.08 5.91 -7.89
CA ASP A 212 2.57 4.57 -7.63
C ASP A 212 3.02 4.45 -6.17
N THR A 213 2.48 3.48 -5.43
CA THR A 213 2.83 3.18 -4.04
C THR A 213 3.61 1.88 -3.90
N LYS A 214 3.94 1.21 -5.02
CA LYS A 214 4.59 -0.11 -5.04
C LYS A 214 5.88 -0.15 -5.84
N ASN A 215 6.28 0.97 -6.45
CA ASN A 215 7.40 1.02 -7.37
C ASN A 215 7.24 -0.03 -8.49
N ALA A 216 6.09 0.03 -9.17
CA ALA A 216 5.83 -0.78 -10.35
C ALA A 216 7.00 -0.64 -11.34
N PRO A 217 7.32 -1.65 -12.18
CA PRO A 217 8.63 -1.80 -12.83
C PRO A 217 9.18 -0.50 -13.39
N ASP A 218 10.50 -0.32 -13.32
CA ASP A 218 11.39 0.85 -13.53
C ASP A 218 10.98 1.93 -14.55
N LYS A 219 9.87 1.76 -15.22
CA LYS A 219 9.39 2.62 -16.30
C LYS A 219 8.24 3.55 -15.90
N ILE A 220 7.59 3.31 -14.78
CA ILE A 220 6.54 4.24 -14.31
C ILE A 220 7.19 5.37 -13.53
N ARG A 221 7.37 6.51 -14.20
CA ARG A 221 7.74 7.75 -13.51
C ARG A 221 6.48 8.35 -12.90
N THR A 222 6.32 8.17 -11.58
CA THR A 222 5.27 8.88 -10.87
C THR A 222 5.49 10.38 -11.03
N CYS A 223 4.45 11.11 -11.38
CA CYS A 223 4.49 12.58 -11.39
C CYS A 223 4.72 13.17 -9.99
N ASP A 224 4.83 12.32 -8.97
CA ASP A 224 4.99 12.68 -7.57
C ASP A 224 6.40 12.40 -7.01
N THR A 225 7.31 11.78 -7.75
CA THR A 225 8.71 11.74 -7.34
C THR A 225 9.25 13.15 -7.45
N GLY A 226 9.48 13.82 -6.32
CA GLY A 226 9.96 15.21 -6.22
C GLY A 226 11.24 15.54 -6.99
N ARG A 227 11.49 14.92 -8.12
CA ARG A 227 12.51 15.30 -9.07
C ARG A 227 12.07 16.58 -9.77
N ARG A 228 12.38 17.71 -9.11
CA ARG A 228 12.50 18.96 -9.85
C ARG A 228 13.55 18.75 -10.95
N ARG A 229 13.13 18.98 -12.19
CA ARG A 229 14.06 19.20 -13.29
C ARG A 229 14.93 20.41 -12.98
#